data_01e225dd76d0d5b93d1cf6d2ed9d7afb
#
_entry.id   01e225dd76d0d5b93d1cf6d2ed9d7afb
#
_cell.length_a   1.000
_cell.length_b   1.000
_cell.length_c   1.000
_cell.angle_alpha   90.00
_cell.angle_beta   90.00
_cell.angle_gamma   90.00
#
_symmetry.space_group_name_H-M   'P 1'
#
loop_
_entity.id
_entity.type
_entity.pdbx_description
1 polymer ?
#
loop_
_entity_poly.entity_id
_entity_poly.type
_entity_poly.pdbx_seq_one_letter_code
_entity_poly.pdbx_strand_id
1 'polypeptide(L)'
;MKRKILIIFFLFFPFFVSAYTKEDIISLVSDKKLCDSNTSNMYETYLNTYTRILNSKDINEELANQIYEKIAYSLKALEDNKVCKIEDYQTLNTDLKSKIYNSLYSAMRLILKADDLENKKTNIKITNDQTVEIFENGKLVDRLDLNKTKFNYVGYSKKFVFLKYALVISFIALILLLKFIKKKQLKNLLLILLNLNIFALIIYISIGTKIYDLYSLINIMSIKENNDVFNVKVKDQKIIEKPSYGSNYGTLKIDNLDIELPIYYGETKEILKRGIGSNTNMPGEDKRIILSAHNSSKFLKNVKDIKNDELIKIETTYGKFEYQVFKTEILNENEFDKLFKSDKELLVIYTCYPFDEVIYSNKRFVVYAYLIEEDWYDD
;
A
#
# COMPACT_ATOMS: atom_id res chain seq x y z
N MET A 1 -49.64 47.53 -14.68
CA MET A 1 -49.19 47.61 -13.25
C MET A 1 -49.45 46.29 -12.56
N LYS A 2 -48.43 45.54 -12.25
CA LYS A 2 -48.34 44.46 -11.23
C LYS A 2 -47.12 43.57 -11.52
N ARG A 3 -45.97 44.15 -11.40
CA ARG A 3 -44.69 43.47 -11.35
C ARG A 3 -43.86 44.16 -10.26
N LYS A 4 -44.04 43.81 -9.01
CA LYS A 4 -43.18 44.27 -7.87
C LYS A 4 -43.65 43.66 -6.54
N ILE A 5 -43.75 42.34 -6.38
CA ILE A 5 -43.86 41.70 -5.05
C ILE A 5 -43.34 40.27 -5.20
N LEU A 6 -42.07 40.09 -5.57
CA LEU A 6 -41.43 38.76 -5.51
C LEU A 6 -39.94 38.83 -5.25
N ILE A 7 -39.47 39.92 -4.63
CA ILE A 7 -38.00 40.06 -4.35
C ILE A 7 -37.72 40.23 -2.85
N ILE A 8 -38.71 40.13 -1.97
CA ILE A 8 -38.47 40.37 -0.52
C ILE A 8 -38.54 39.10 0.33
N PHE A 9 -38.69 37.91 -0.24
CA PHE A 9 -38.72 36.67 0.56
C PHE A 9 -37.40 35.89 0.61
N PHE A 10 -36.35 36.41 -0.02
CA PHE A 10 -35.01 35.74 -0.01
C PHE A 10 -34.00 36.39 0.94
N LEU A 11 -34.40 37.34 1.78
CA LEU A 11 -33.46 38.10 2.62
C LEU A 11 -33.59 37.84 4.13
N PHE A 12 -34.37 36.86 4.57
CA PHE A 12 -34.53 36.56 6.00
C PHE A 12 -34.56 35.05 6.31
N PHE A 13 -33.70 34.26 5.67
CA PHE A 13 -33.20 33.06 6.32
C PHE A 13 -31.80 33.39 6.77
N PRO A 14 -31.53 33.61 8.07
CA PRO A 14 -30.20 33.46 8.57
C PRO A 14 -29.89 31.99 8.36
N PHE A 15 -29.07 31.68 7.37
CA PHE A 15 -28.30 30.45 7.42
C PHE A 15 -27.50 30.53 8.72
N PHE A 16 -27.97 29.88 9.77
CA PHE A 16 -27.11 29.48 10.84
C PHE A 16 -26.11 28.48 10.19
N VAL A 17 -25.11 29.02 9.58
CA VAL A 17 -23.91 28.28 9.29
C VAL A 17 -23.32 28.02 10.67
N SER A 18 -23.55 26.82 11.21
CA SER A 18 -22.83 26.41 12.39
C SER A 18 -21.37 26.44 11.99
N ALA A 19 -20.61 27.30 12.64
CA ALA A 19 -19.19 27.39 12.40
C ALA A 19 -18.55 26.09 12.88
N TYR A 20 -17.95 25.33 11.98
CA TYR A 20 -17.24 24.11 12.29
C TYR A 20 -15.79 24.44 12.58
N THR A 21 -15.26 23.84 13.63
CA THR A 21 -13.86 23.95 13.99
C THR A 21 -13.04 22.84 13.31
N LYS A 22 -11.72 22.95 13.39
CA LYS A 22 -10.82 21.88 12.96
C LYS A 22 -11.10 20.55 13.68
N GLU A 23 -11.40 20.64 14.98
CA GLU A 23 -11.75 19.51 15.83
C GLU A 23 -13.03 18.82 15.38
N ASP A 24 -14.05 19.59 14.95
CA ASP A 24 -15.28 19.03 14.42
C ASP A 24 -15.04 18.24 13.14
N ILE A 25 -14.15 18.71 12.26
CA ILE A 25 -13.78 18.01 11.03
C ILE A 25 -12.99 16.74 11.34
N ILE A 26 -12.04 16.80 12.27
CA ILE A 26 -11.26 15.64 12.70
C ILE A 26 -12.19 14.58 13.30
N SER A 27 -13.12 14.99 14.18
CA SER A 27 -14.12 14.08 14.75
C SER A 27 -15.00 13.45 13.66
N LEU A 28 -15.53 14.26 12.74
CA LEU A 28 -16.34 13.76 11.63
C LEU A 28 -15.60 12.70 10.80
N VAL A 29 -14.32 12.92 10.52
CA VAL A 29 -13.50 12.03 9.70
C VAL A 29 -13.10 10.78 10.48
N SER A 30 -12.78 10.91 11.78
CA SER A 30 -12.27 9.83 12.62
C SER A 30 -13.36 8.91 13.17
N ASP A 31 -14.52 9.49 13.54
CA ASP A 31 -15.57 8.78 14.27
C ASP A 31 -16.67 8.25 13.36
N LYS A 32 -16.70 8.66 12.09
CA LYS A 32 -17.74 8.24 11.16
C LYS A 32 -17.58 6.76 10.80
N LYS A 33 -18.46 5.94 11.33
CA LYS A 33 -18.63 4.52 10.94
C LYS A 33 -19.69 4.45 9.85
N LEU A 34 -19.27 4.31 8.61
CA LEU A 34 -20.20 4.24 7.47
C LEU A 34 -20.91 2.90 7.35
N CYS A 35 -20.33 1.84 7.92
CA CYS A 35 -20.90 0.49 7.91
C CYS A 35 -20.43 -0.26 9.16
N ASP A 36 -21.11 -1.34 9.52
CA ASP A 36 -20.72 -2.22 10.62
C ASP A 36 -19.30 -2.77 10.47
N SER A 37 -18.77 -3.39 11.51
CA SER A 37 -17.37 -3.82 11.77
C SER A 37 -16.58 -4.44 10.60
N ASN A 38 -17.21 -4.67 9.46
CA ASN A 38 -16.62 -5.19 8.21
C ASN A 38 -16.31 -4.11 7.18
N THR A 39 -16.21 -2.84 7.56
CA THR A 39 -15.95 -1.72 6.66
C THR A 39 -14.66 -1.90 5.87
N SER A 40 -14.72 -1.53 4.61
CA SER A 40 -13.64 -1.72 3.66
C SER A 40 -12.43 -0.81 3.95
N ASN A 41 -11.25 -1.31 3.61
CA ASN A 41 -9.98 -0.58 3.69
C ASN A 41 -9.98 0.79 2.98
N MET A 42 -10.89 1.01 2.03
CA MET A 42 -11.00 2.27 1.29
C MET A 42 -11.35 3.43 2.23
N TYR A 43 -12.39 3.26 3.05
CA TYR A 43 -12.81 4.30 4.00
C TYR A 43 -11.77 4.51 5.09
N GLU A 44 -11.23 3.43 5.64
CA GLU A 44 -10.16 3.50 6.64
C GLU A 44 -8.95 4.28 6.10
N THR A 45 -8.55 4.02 4.86
CA THR A 45 -7.45 4.73 4.23
C THR A 45 -7.78 6.22 4.01
N TYR A 46 -8.98 6.54 3.54
CA TYR A 46 -9.44 7.92 3.40
C TYR A 46 -9.45 8.64 4.74
N LEU A 47 -10.12 8.06 5.74
CA LEU A 47 -10.27 8.65 7.06
C LEU A 47 -8.90 8.89 7.71
N ASN A 48 -8.01 7.92 7.68
CA ASN A 48 -6.66 8.05 8.24
C ASN A 48 -5.85 9.14 7.53
N THR A 49 -5.92 9.22 6.21
CA THR A 49 -5.18 10.25 5.45
C THR A 49 -5.72 11.64 5.73
N TYR A 50 -7.05 11.82 5.71
CA TYR A 50 -7.66 13.11 6.04
C TYR A 50 -7.37 13.53 7.47
N THR A 51 -7.53 12.63 8.44
CA THR A 51 -7.23 12.91 9.85
C THR A 51 -5.78 13.34 10.03
N ARG A 52 -4.85 12.63 9.39
CA ARG A 52 -3.43 12.97 9.45
C ARG A 52 -3.16 14.37 8.87
N ILE A 53 -3.70 14.68 7.70
CA ILE A 53 -3.52 15.99 7.06
C ILE A 53 -4.12 17.08 7.94
N LEU A 54 -5.34 16.90 8.44
CA LEU A 54 -6.01 17.88 9.31
C LEU A 54 -5.22 18.12 10.61
N ASN A 55 -4.68 17.07 11.21
CA ASN A 55 -3.87 17.20 12.43
C ASN A 55 -2.54 17.93 12.21
N SER A 56 -1.99 17.86 11.00
CA SER A 56 -0.71 18.50 10.67
C SER A 56 -0.83 19.97 10.25
N LYS A 57 -2.05 20.50 10.07
CA LYS A 57 -2.28 21.85 9.52
C LYS A 57 -2.95 22.79 10.50
N ASP A 58 -2.56 24.06 10.39
CA ASP A 58 -3.28 25.14 11.06
C ASP A 58 -4.38 25.65 10.10
N ILE A 59 -5.63 25.37 10.44
CA ILE A 59 -6.79 25.62 9.59
C ILE A 59 -7.70 26.64 10.28
N ASN A 60 -7.98 27.77 9.63
CA ASN A 60 -8.93 28.74 10.14
C ASN A 60 -10.38 28.25 9.98
N GLU A 61 -11.31 28.88 10.71
CA GLU A 61 -12.71 28.48 10.79
C GLU A 61 -13.43 28.49 9.44
N GLU A 62 -13.18 29.48 8.58
CA GLU A 62 -13.79 29.58 7.26
C GLU A 62 -13.36 28.39 6.37
N LEU A 63 -12.07 28.09 6.37
CA LEU A 63 -11.52 26.97 5.61
C LEU A 63 -12.00 25.63 6.18
N ALA A 64 -12.10 25.52 7.52
CA ALA A 64 -12.64 24.36 8.19
C ALA A 64 -14.07 24.05 7.74
N ASN A 65 -14.93 25.08 7.66
CA ASN A 65 -16.30 24.93 7.18
C ASN A 65 -16.37 24.43 5.73
N GLN A 66 -15.56 25.01 4.84
CA GLN A 66 -15.52 24.57 3.43
C GLN A 66 -15.06 23.10 3.30
N ILE A 67 -14.06 22.68 4.07
CA ILE A 67 -13.57 21.31 4.08
C ILE A 67 -14.64 20.36 4.62
N TYR A 68 -15.28 20.74 5.74
CA TYR A 68 -16.36 19.98 6.35
C TYR A 68 -17.49 19.70 5.36
N GLU A 69 -17.99 20.73 4.66
CA GLU A 69 -19.07 20.57 3.68
C GLU A 69 -18.71 19.56 2.58
N LYS A 70 -17.47 19.59 2.10
CA LYS A 70 -17.00 18.65 1.06
C LYS A 70 -16.91 17.22 1.56
N ILE A 71 -16.37 17.03 2.75
CA ILE A 71 -16.27 15.71 3.38
C ILE A 71 -17.66 15.18 3.71
N ALA A 72 -18.50 15.99 4.37
CA ALA A 72 -19.85 15.61 4.75
C ALA A 72 -20.72 15.20 3.56
N TYR A 73 -20.63 15.94 2.45
CA TYR A 73 -21.31 15.58 1.20
C TYR A 73 -20.91 14.18 0.73
N SER A 74 -19.63 13.91 0.67
CA SER A 74 -19.12 12.64 0.16
C SER A 74 -19.49 11.47 1.08
N LEU A 75 -19.33 11.65 2.39
CA LEU A 75 -19.68 10.61 3.38
C LEU A 75 -21.19 10.33 3.35
N LYS A 76 -22.01 11.36 3.27
CA LYS A 76 -23.47 11.20 3.15
C LYS A 76 -23.85 10.48 1.86
N ALA A 77 -23.28 10.85 0.73
CA ALA A 77 -23.55 10.19 -0.55
C ALA A 77 -23.19 8.70 -0.52
N LEU A 78 -22.11 8.33 0.15
CA LEU A 78 -21.71 6.94 0.32
C LEU A 78 -22.66 6.19 1.26
N GLU A 79 -23.09 6.81 2.35
CA GLU A 79 -24.04 6.25 3.31
C GLU A 79 -25.42 6.03 2.68
N ASP A 80 -25.97 7.05 2.00
CA ASP A 80 -27.27 6.99 1.33
C ASP A 80 -27.32 5.88 0.26
N ASN A 81 -26.20 5.57 -0.36
CA ASN A 81 -26.09 4.49 -1.35
C ASN A 81 -25.57 3.16 -0.76
N LYS A 82 -25.46 3.05 0.55
CA LYS A 82 -25.02 1.85 1.29
C LYS A 82 -23.68 1.29 0.77
N VAL A 83 -22.77 2.17 0.43
CA VAL A 83 -21.44 1.82 -0.07
C VAL A 83 -20.55 1.48 1.10
N CYS A 84 -20.35 0.20 1.36
CA CYS A 84 -19.54 -0.33 2.46
C CYS A 84 -18.27 -1.00 1.99
N LYS A 85 -18.22 -1.39 0.72
CA LYS A 85 -17.09 -2.07 0.07
C LYS A 85 -16.77 -1.39 -1.24
N ILE A 86 -15.59 -1.69 -1.76
CA ILE A 86 -15.16 -1.14 -3.04
C ILE A 86 -16.01 -1.63 -4.21
N GLU A 87 -16.50 -2.87 -4.11
CA GLU A 87 -17.43 -3.43 -5.07
C GLU A 87 -18.71 -2.63 -5.13
N ASP A 88 -19.25 -2.22 -3.98
CA ASP A 88 -20.44 -1.37 -3.90
C ASP A 88 -20.20 -0.01 -4.57
N TYR A 89 -19.02 0.60 -4.34
CA TYR A 89 -18.63 1.83 -5.03
C TYR A 89 -18.56 1.64 -6.54
N GLN A 90 -18.06 0.50 -7.00
CA GLN A 90 -17.99 0.19 -8.43
C GLN A 90 -19.36 0.06 -9.09
N THR A 91 -20.41 -0.29 -8.35
CA THR A 91 -21.79 -0.39 -8.86
C THR A 91 -22.49 0.97 -9.01
N LEU A 92 -21.99 2.03 -8.36
CA LEU A 92 -22.56 3.36 -8.49
C LEU A 92 -22.50 3.84 -9.94
N ASN A 93 -23.45 4.67 -10.33
CA ASN A 93 -23.39 5.32 -11.63
C ASN A 93 -22.21 6.29 -11.74
N THR A 94 -21.75 6.54 -12.95
CA THR A 94 -20.55 7.33 -13.23
C THR A 94 -20.65 8.77 -12.73
N ASP A 95 -21.85 9.37 -12.79
CA ASP A 95 -22.08 10.74 -12.34
C ASP A 95 -21.91 10.87 -10.82
N LEU A 96 -22.49 9.94 -10.05
CA LEU A 96 -22.37 9.92 -8.59
C LEU A 96 -20.92 9.65 -8.15
N LYS A 97 -20.24 8.69 -8.80
CA LYS A 97 -18.81 8.46 -8.57
C LYS A 97 -17.99 9.71 -8.76
N SER A 98 -18.20 10.41 -9.86
CA SER A 98 -17.49 11.64 -10.17
C SER A 98 -17.79 12.75 -9.15
N LYS A 99 -19.01 12.87 -8.68
CA LYS A 99 -19.38 13.87 -7.66
C LYS A 99 -18.72 13.58 -6.31
N ILE A 100 -18.75 12.31 -5.85
CA ILE A 100 -18.09 11.90 -4.61
C ILE A 100 -16.58 12.15 -4.70
N TYR A 101 -15.96 11.66 -5.78
CA TYR A 101 -14.53 11.84 -6.04
C TYR A 101 -14.13 13.31 -6.05
N ASN A 102 -14.84 14.15 -6.85
CA ASN A 102 -14.54 15.57 -6.96
C ASN A 102 -14.71 16.32 -5.64
N SER A 103 -15.66 15.91 -4.81
CA SER A 103 -15.88 16.51 -3.51
C SER A 103 -14.75 16.18 -2.52
N LEU A 104 -14.37 14.91 -2.41
CA LEU A 104 -13.22 14.47 -1.60
C LEU A 104 -11.91 15.11 -2.08
N TYR A 105 -11.71 15.15 -3.40
CA TYR A 105 -10.55 15.81 -4.00
C TYR A 105 -10.50 17.30 -3.71
N SER A 106 -11.66 17.98 -3.78
CA SER A 106 -11.76 19.40 -3.44
C SER A 106 -11.45 19.66 -1.98
N ALA A 107 -11.93 18.81 -1.06
CA ALA A 107 -11.57 18.90 0.36
C ALA A 107 -10.06 18.76 0.58
N MET A 108 -9.44 17.77 -0.05
CA MET A 108 -7.99 17.57 0.02
C MET A 108 -7.22 18.78 -0.53
N ARG A 109 -7.64 19.34 -1.66
CA ARG A 109 -7.01 20.55 -2.21
C ARG A 109 -7.14 21.77 -1.30
N LEU A 110 -8.26 21.94 -0.62
CA LEU A 110 -8.44 23.03 0.35
C LEU A 110 -7.50 22.88 1.55
N ILE A 111 -7.36 21.66 2.08
CA ILE A 111 -6.42 21.37 3.17
C ILE A 111 -4.98 21.70 2.76
N LEU A 112 -4.60 21.33 1.55
CA LEU A 112 -3.25 21.57 1.03
C LEU A 112 -3.02 23.04 0.63
N LYS A 113 -4.08 23.73 0.17
CA LYS A 113 -3.98 25.15 -0.12
C LYS A 113 -3.75 25.98 1.14
N ALA A 114 -4.26 25.56 2.30
CA ALA A 114 -3.94 26.17 3.58
C ALA A 114 -2.44 26.13 3.86
N ASP A 115 -1.77 25.04 3.46
CA ASP A 115 -0.32 24.89 3.59
C ASP A 115 0.48 25.70 2.56
N ASP A 116 -0.05 25.77 1.33
CA ASP A 116 0.58 26.47 0.21
C ASP A 116 0.66 27.99 0.40
N LEU A 117 -0.26 28.55 1.19
CA LEU A 117 -0.25 29.98 1.56
C LEU A 117 0.92 30.30 2.50
N GLU A 118 1.36 29.36 3.32
CA GLU A 118 2.54 29.53 4.21
C GLU A 118 3.86 29.13 3.56
N ASN A 119 3.91 28.05 2.80
CA ASN A 119 5.17 27.41 2.35
C ASN A 119 5.36 27.19 0.84
N LYS A 120 4.37 27.37 -0.03
CA LYS A 120 4.40 27.22 -1.52
C LYS A 120 5.02 25.93 -2.08
N LYS A 121 5.03 24.82 -1.33
CA LYS A 121 5.88 23.67 -1.66
C LYS A 121 5.15 22.33 -1.77
N THR A 122 3.86 22.27 -1.44
CA THR A 122 3.09 21.04 -1.51
C THR A 122 2.38 20.90 -2.85
N ASN A 123 2.55 19.79 -3.53
CA ASN A 123 1.90 19.48 -4.80
C ASN A 123 1.20 18.13 -4.73
N ILE A 124 0.01 18.04 -5.30
CA ILE A 124 -0.75 16.79 -5.44
C ILE A 124 -0.77 16.39 -6.89
N LYS A 125 -0.47 15.14 -7.14
CA LYS A 125 -0.61 14.51 -8.43
C LYS A 125 -1.59 13.35 -8.33
N ILE A 126 -2.62 13.36 -9.17
CA ILE A 126 -3.48 12.21 -9.34
C ILE A 126 -2.96 11.43 -10.53
N THR A 127 -2.58 10.18 -10.27
CA THR A 127 -2.17 9.25 -11.31
C THR A 127 -3.25 8.21 -11.47
N ASN A 128 -3.87 8.14 -12.67
CA ASN A 128 -4.96 7.21 -12.98
C ASN A 128 -6.06 7.27 -11.93
N ASP A 129 -7.18 7.70 -12.15
CA ASP A 129 -8.42 7.88 -11.36
C ASP A 129 -8.49 7.36 -9.90
N GLN A 130 -7.40 6.79 -9.35
CA GLN A 130 -7.42 5.98 -8.13
C GLN A 130 -6.21 6.18 -7.20
N THR A 131 -5.15 6.85 -7.65
CA THR A 131 -3.97 7.07 -6.81
C THR A 131 -3.71 8.56 -6.66
N VAL A 132 -3.63 9.02 -5.42
CA VAL A 132 -3.27 10.39 -5.05
C VAL A 132 -1.85 10.37 -4.50
N GLU A 133 -0.97 11.13 -5.12
CA GLU A 133 0.41 11.32 -4.68
C GLU A 133 0.57 12.73 -4.11
N ILE A 134 1.10 12.83 -2.90
CA ILE A 134 1.35 14.10 -2.21
C ILE A 134 2.85 14.34 -2.21
N PHE A 135 3.27 15.46 -2.78
CA PHE A 135 4.66 15.86 -2.83
C PHE A 135 4.88 17.09 -1.94
N GLU A 136 5.93 17.08 -1.15
CA GLU A 136 6.45 18.23 -0.42
C GLU A 136 7.87 18.52 -0.87
N ASN A 137 8.16 19.76 -1.25
CA ASN A 137 9.46 20.14 -1.78
C ASN A 137 9.96 19.24 -2.96
N GLY A 138 9.03 18.78 -3.78
CA GLY A 138 9.32 17.86 -4.90
C GLY A 138 9.60 16.41 -4.50
N LYS A 139 9.55 16.07 -3.21
CA LYS A 139 9.66 14.69 -2.72
C LYS A 139 8.28 14.10 -2.48
N LEU A 140 8.06 12.86 -2.88
CA LEU A 140 6.83 12.13 -2.56
C LEU A 140 6.80 11.82 -1.06
N VAL A 141 5.84 12.41 -0.34
CA VAL A 141 5.66 12.21 1.10
C VAL A 141 4.56 11.22 1.41
N ASP A 142 3.57 11.09 0.51
CA ASP A 142 2.48 10.16 0.69
C ASP A 142 1.90 9.70 -0.63
N ARG A 143 1.34 8.50 -0.62
CA ARG A 143 0.64 7.92 -1.75
C ARG A 143 -0.59 7.17 -1.24
N LEU A 144 -1.76 7.60 -1.69
CA LEU A 144 -3.04 7.02 -1.35
C LEU A 144 -3.57 6.24 -2.55
N ASP A 145 -3.68 4.94 -2.42
CA ASP A 145 -4.40 4.09 -3.38
C ASP A 145 -5.84 3.92 -2.89
N LEU A 146 -6.77 4.60 -3.55
CA LEU A 146 -8.19 4.67 -3.17
C LEU A 146 -8.94 3.36 -3.46
N ASN A 147 -8.34 2.49 -4.24
CA ASN A 147 -8.96 1.25 -4.73
C ASN A 147 -8.11 0.01 -4.43
N LYS A 148 -7.36 0.00 -3.32
CA LYS A 148 -6.57 -1.18 -2.98
C LYS A 148 -7.47 -2.35 -2.60
N THR A 149 -7.90 -3.10 -3.62
CA THR A 149 -8.69 -4.34 -3.49
C THR A 149 -7.83 -5.59 -3.54
N LYS A 150 -6.54 -5.44 -3.87
CA LYS A 150 -5.63 -6.55 -4.11
C LYS A 150 -4.35 -6.39 -3.34
N PHE A 151 -3.81 -7.53 -2.91
CA PHE A 151 -2.45 -7.57 -2.42
C PHE A 151 -1.46 -7.16 -3.50
N ASN A 152 -0.38 -6.49 -3.11
CA ASN A 152 0.71 -6.22 -4.03
C ASN A 152 1.35 -7.53 -4.50
N TYR A 153 1.87 -7.50 -5.73
CA TYR A 153 2.67 -8.60 -6.24
C TYR A 153 4.09 -8.49 -5.67
N VAL A 154 4.40 -9.34 -4.72
CA VAL A 154 5.69 -9.44 -4.03
C VAL A 154 6.43 -10.75 -4.34
N GLY A 155 6.20 -11.31 -5.52
CA GLY A 155 6.84 -12.52 -6.03
C GLY A 155 7.99 -12.24 -6.98
N TYR A 156 8.40 -13.29 -7.68
CA TYR A 156 9.45 -13.20 -8.69
C TYR A 156 9.09 -12.19 -9.80
N SER A 157 10.11 -11.54 -10.37
CA SER A 157 9.90 -10.63 -11.51
C SER A 157 9.09 -11.31 -12.61
N LYS A 158 8.05 -10.64 -13.12
CA LYS A 158 7.23 -11.17 -14.23
C LYS A 158 8.08 -11.58 -15.42
N LYS A 159 9.11 -10.80 -15.76
CA LYS A 159 10.03 -11.11 -16.87
C LYS A 159 10.76 -12.43 -16.62
N PHE A 160 11.19 -12.69 -15.38
CA PHE A 160 11.89 -13.92 -15.02
C PHE A 160 10.95 -15.13 -15.07
N VAL A 161 9.71 -15.00 -14.61
CA VAL A 161 8.69 -16.05 -14.71
C VAL A 161 8.34 -16.36 -16.16
N PHE A 162 8.14 -15.33 -17.00
CA PHE A 162 7.82 -15.52 -18.40
C PHE A 162 8.95 -16.11 -19.23
N LEU A 163 10.21 -15.96 -18.80
CA LEU A 163 11.34 -16.60 -19.45
C LEU A 163 11.16 -18.13 -19.54
N LYS A 164 10.63 -18.77 -18.49
CA LYS A 164 10.29 -20.19 -18.49
C LYS A 164 9.36 -20.56 -19.66
N TYR A 165 8.29 -19.81 -19.83
CA TYR A 165 7.31 -20.07 -20.90
C TYR A 165 7.92 -19.81 -22.27
N ALA A 166 8.73 -18.79 -22.43
CA ALA A 166 9.43 -18.49 -23.68
C ALA A 166 10.39 -19.65 -24.07
N LEU A 167 11.13 -20.20 -23.12
CA LEU A 167 12.01 -21.35 -23.35
C LEU A 167 11.22 -22.60 -23.76
N VAL A 168 10.09 -22.87 -23.11
CA VAL A 168 9.25 -24.03 -23.47
C VAL A 168 8.61 -23.85 -24.84
N ILE A 169 8.09 -22.66 -25.15
CA ILE A 169 7.50 -22.38 -26.46
C ILE A 169 8.54 -22.48 -27.57
N SER A 170 9.75 -21.90 -27.35
CA SER A 170 10.83 -21.99 -28.33
C SER A 170 11.31 -23.45 -28.55
N PHE A 171 11.33 -24.27 -27.49
CA PHE A 171 11.62 -25.70 -27.59
C PHE A 171 10.64 -26.41 -28.49
N ILE A 172 9.34 -26.22 -28.27
CA ILE A 172 8.28 -26.82 -29.11
C ILE A 172 8.39 -26.34 -30.57
N ALA A 173 8.60 -25.05 -30.77
CA ALA A 173 8.75 -24.46 -32.09
C ALA A 173 9.94 -25.04 -32.86
N LEU A 174 11.10 -25.19 -32.20
CA LEU A 174 12.30 -25.78 -32.83
C LEU A 174 12.06 -27.22 -33.24
N ILE A 175 11.38 -28.03 -32.43
CA ILE A 175 11.02 -29.42 -32.79
C ILE A 175 10.11 -29.45 -34.02
N LEU A 176 9.10 -28.56 -34.03
CA LEU A 176 8.17 -28.50 -35.20
C LEU A 176 8.91 -28.08 -36.47
N LEU A 177 9.78 -27.06 -36.41
CA LEU A 177 10.59 -26.59 -37.53
C LEU A 177 11.51 -27.70 -38.09
N LEU A 178 12.09 -28.54 -37.23
CA LEU A 178 12.94 -29.65 -37.65
C LEU A 178 12.21 -30.67 -38.53
N LYS A 179 10.86 -30.82 -38.41
CA LYS A 179 10.03 -31.70 -39.24
C LYS A 179 9.86 -31.17 -40.67
N PHE A 180 9.82 -29.84 -40.85
CA PHE A 180 9.51 -29.22 -42.12
C PHE A 180 10.75 -28.86 -42.94
N ILE A 181 11.92 -28.73 -42.32
CA ILE A 181 13.12 -28.27 -42.99
C ILE A 181 13.90 -29.44 -43.60
N LYS A 182 14.09 -29.37 -44.94
CA LYS A 182 14.81 -30.39 -45.73
C LYS A 182 16.30 -30.04 -45.95
N LYS A 183 16.69 -28.77 -45.90
CA LYS A 183 18.09 -28.34 -46.12
C LYS A 183 18.97 -28.78 -44.95
N LYS A 184 20.01 -29.61 -45.22
CA LYS A 184 20.90 -30.21 -44.22
C LYS A 184 21.59 -29.15 -43.33
N GLN A 185 22.11 -28.06 -43.91
CA GLN A 185 22.77 -27.01 -43.14
C GLN A 185 21.85 -26.33 -42.14
N LEU A 186 20.60 -25.99 -42.56
CA LEU A 186 19.63 -25.35 -41.73
C LEU A 186 19.12 -26.30 -40.63
N LYS A 187 19.00 -27.62 -40.98
CA LYS A 187 18.69 -28.65 -39.96
C LYS A 187 19.74 -28.78 -38.91
N ASN A 188 21.03 -28.73 -39.26
CA ASN A 188 22.13 -28.75 -38.28
C ASN A 188 22.11 -27.50 -37.39
N LEU A 189 21.86 -26.31 -37.93
CA LEU A 189 21.72 -25.09 -37.14
C LEU A 189 20.58 -25.21 -36.13
N LEU A 190 19.40 -25.70 -36.55
CA LEU A 190 18.27 -25.91 -35.65
C LEU A 190 18.55 -26.92 -34.54
N LEU A 191 19.32 -27.98 -34.82
CA LEU A 191 19.75 -28.93 -33.80
C LEU A 191 20.67 -28.26 -32.77
N ILE A 192 21.58 -27.39 -33.20
CA ILE A 192 22.43 -26.62 -32.29
C ILE A 192 21.56 -25.71 -31.42
N LEU A 193 20.62 -24.97 -32.00
CA LEU A 193 19.69 -24.11 -31.26
C LEU A 193 18.82 -24.89 -30.29
N LEU A 194 18.36 -26.08 -30.66
CA LEU A 194 17.59 -26.96 -29.80
C LEU A 194 18.41 -27.41 -28.56
N ASN A 195 19.70 -27.82 -28.77
CA ASN A 195 20.58 -28.19 -27.69
C ASN A 195 20.85 -27.02 -26.74
N LEU A 196 21.08 -25.82 -27.26
CA LEU A 196 21.24 -24.59 -26.46
C LEU A 196 19.98 -24.27 -25.64
N ASN A 197 18.80 -24.47 -26.26
CA ASN A 197 17.52 -24.25 -25.57
C ASN A 197 17.31 -25.27 -24.42
N ILE A 198 17.61 -26.55 -24.67
CA ILE A 198 17.56 -27.61 -23.63
C ILE A 198 18.49 -27.25 -22.48
N PHE A 199 19.73 -26.85 -22.79
CA PHE A 199 20.69 -26.45 -21.79
C PHE A 199 20.21 -25.26 -20.96
N ALA A 200 19.64 -24.23 -21.62
CA ALA A 200 19.03 -23.08 -20.95
C ALA A 200 17.85 -23.47 -20.05
N LEU A 201 16.99 -24.42 -20.48
CA LEU A 201 15.91 -24.95 -19.67
C LEU A 201 16.42 -25.71 -18.43
N ILE A 202 17.45 -26.55 -18.59
CA ILE A 202 18.05 -27.27 -17.46
C ILE A 202 18.62 -26.28 -16.44
N ILE A 203 19.37 -25.27 -16.89
CA ILE A 203 19.88 -24.20 -16.01
C ILE A 203 18.73 -23.49 -15.29
N TYR A 204 17.71 -23.09 -16.03
CA TYR A 204 16.58 -22.38 -15.44
C TYR A 204 15.86 -23.21 -14.37
N ILE A 205 15.62 -24.49 -14.62
CA ILE A 205 14.92 -25.38 -13.66
C ILE A 205 15.82 -25.68 -12.45
N SER A 206 17.12 -25.94 -12.68
CA SER A 206 18.02 -26.38 -11.61
C SER A 206 18.47 -25.27 -10.67
N ILE A 207 18.70 -24.06 -11.18
CA ILE A 207 19.29 -22.96 -10.40
C ILE A 207 18.53 -21.63 -10.54
N GLY A 208 17.36 -21.62 -11.17
CA GLY A 208 16.63 -20.39 -11.44
C GLY A 208 16.27 -19.59 -10.17
N THR A 209 15.89 -20.26 -9.09
CA THR A 209 15.65 -19.61 -7.79
C THR A 209 16.92 -18.96 -7.25
N LYS A 210 18.06 -19.63 -7.32
CA LYS A 210 19.37 -19.10 -6.87
C LYS A 210 19.84 -17.93 -7.72
N ILE A 211 19.59 -17.95 -9.02
CA ILE A 211 19.88 -16.82 -9.91
C ILE A 211 19.03 -15.62 -9.52
N TYR A 212 17.75 -15.82 -9.22
CA TYR A 212 16.88 -14.74 -8.77
C TYR A 212 17.29 -14.19 -7.40
N ASP A 213 17.70 -15.06 -6.47
CA ASP A 213 18.21 -14.65 -5.17
C ASP A 213 19.49 -13.81 -5.31
N LEU A 214 20.41 -14.21 -6.21
CA LEU A 214 21.60 -13.43 -6.53
C LEU A 214 21.25 -12.07 -7.13
N TYR A 215 20.29 -12.03 -8.04
CA TYR A 215 19.80 -10.78 -8.62
C TYR A 215 19.19 -9.86 -7.55
N SER A 216 18.41 -10.43 -6.61
CA SER A 216 17.84 -9.68 -5.47
C SER A 216 18.94 -9.12 -4.57
N LEU A 217 19.97 -9.91 -4.30
CA LEU A 217 21.14 -9.48 -3.52
C LEU A 217 21.88 -8.32 -4.18
N ILE A 218 22.14 -8.41 -5.48
CA ILE A 218 22.80 -7.33 -6.25
C ILE A 218 21.96 -6.04 -6.17
N ASN A 219 20.63 -6.14 -6.30
CA ASN A 219 19.74 -4.98 -6.18
C ASN A 219 19.82 -4.35 -4.77
N ILE A 220 19.83 -5.16 -3.71
CA ILE A 220 19.97 -4.68 -2.34
C ILE A 220 21.33 -3.98 -2.15
N MET A 221 22.40 -4.58 -2.65
CA MET A 221 23.77 -4.02 -2.51
C MET A 221 23.95 -2.72 -3.32
N SER A 222 23.34 -2.61 -4.50
CA SER A 222 23.43 -1.40 -5.35
C SER A 222 22.71 -0.19 -4.78
N ILE A 223 21.83 -0.38 -3.80
CA ILE A 223 20.99 0.67 -3.20
C ILE A 223 21.57 1.15 -1.85
N LYS A 224 22.67 0.55 -1.39
CA LYS A 224 23.26 0.79 -0.07
C LYS A 224 23.83 2.19 0.18
N GLU A 225 23.82 3.07 -0.82
CA GLU A 225 24.46 4.39 -0.73
C GLU A 225 23.63 5.49 -0.05
N ASN A 226 22.35 5.23 0.31
CA ASN A 226 21.51 6.24 1.01
C ASN A 226 20.58 5.55 2.03
N ASN A 227 21.16 4.90 3.03
CA ASN A 227 20.42 4.28 4.13
C ASN A 227 20.35 5.20 5.37
N ASP A 228 20.12 6.49 5.18
CA ASP A 228 19.76 7.32 6.30
C ASP A 228 18.40 6.88 6.84
N VAL A 229 18.42 6.32 8.04
CA VAL A 229 17.20 5.95 8.74
C VAL A 229 16.48 7.24 9.11
N PHE A 230 15.22 7.37 8.69
CA PHE A 230 14.42 8.56 8.99
C PHE A 230 14.10 8.59 10.47
N ASN A 231 14.49 9.67 11.13
CA ASN A 231 14.19 9.88 12.54
C ASN A 231 12.73 10.33 12.68
N VAL A 232 11.86 9.41 13.08
CA VAL A 232 10.44 9.66 13.29
C VAL A 232 10.27 10.48 14.56
N LYS A 233 9.53 11.58 14.48
CA LYS A 233 9.26 12.40 15.66
C LYS A 233 8.08 11.87 16.45
N VAL A 234 8.30 11.66 17.72
CA VAL A 234 7.32 11.18 18.68
C VAL A 234 7.19 12.20 19.81
N LYS A 235 6.04 12.27 20.40
CA LYS A 235 5.77 13.04 21.62
C LYS A 235 4.69 12.34 22.43
N ASP A 236 4.94 12.14 23.71
CA ASP A 236 4.00 11.48 24.62
C ASP A 236 3.52 10.12 24.06
N GLN A 237 4.46 9.30 23.54
CA GLN A 237 4.19 8.01 22.89
C GLN A 237 3.24 8.10 21.67
N LYS A 238 3.23 9.24 20.98
CA LYS A 238 2.45 9.43 19.75
C LYS A 238 3.34 9.90 18.62
N ILE A 239 3.19 9.28 17.46
CA ILE A 239 3.89 9.69 16.24
C ILE A 239 3.29 11.00 15.74
N ILE A 240 4.10 12.07 15.78
CA ILE A 240 3.70 13.41 15.31
C ILE A 240 4.18 13.72 13.89
N GLU A 241 5.22 13.02 13.41
CA GLU A 241 5.70 13.17 12.04
C GLU A 241 6.03 11.79 11.46
N LYS A 242 5.32 11.40 10.41
CA LYS A 242 5.59 10.15 9.67
C LYS A 242 6.76 10.32 8.70
N PRO A 243 7.47 9.23 8.38
CA PRO A 243 8.54 9.27 7.40
C PRO A 243 8.01 9.63 6.02
N SER A 244 8.84 10.29 5.22
CA SER A 244 8.51 10.52 3.82
C SER A 244 8.53 9.19 3.03
N TYR A 245 7.76 9.16 1.96
CA TYR A 245 7.60 7.96 1.14
C TYR A 245 8.94 7.47 0.58
N GLY A 246 9.28 6.21 0.85
CA GLY A 246 10.55 5.58 0.47
C GLY A 246 11.66 5.67 1.52
N SER A 247 11.44 6.34 2.66
CA SER A 247 12.41 6.38 3.76
C SER A 247 12.40 5.09 4.57
N ASN A 248 13.59 4.67 5.03
CA ASN A 248 13.72 3.62 6.03
C ASN A 248 13.37 4.20 7.41
N TYR A 249 12.54 3.53 8.20
CA TYR A 249 12.17 3.96 9.54
C TYR A 249 12.38 2.90 10.62
N GLY A 250 12.83 1.71 10.24
CA GLY A 250 13.07 0.64 11.20
C GLY A 250 13.55 -0.65 10.55
N THR A 251 13.64 -1.69 11.36
CA THR A 251 14.08 -3.04 10.98
C THR A 251 13.16 -4.08 11.59
N LEU A 252 12.74 -5.06 10.81
CA LEU A 252 12.02 -6.24 11.28
C LEU A 252 12.99 -7.39 11.49
N LYS A 253 12.87 -8.09 12.63
CA LYS A 253 13.67 -9.27 12.99
C LYS A 253 12.78 -10.44 13.40
N ILE A 254 13.11 -11.62 12.90
CA ILE A 254 12.54 -12.91 13.33
C ILE A 254 13.73 -13.84 13.55
N ASP A 255 14.18 -13.91 14.81
CA ASP A 255 15.46 -14.52 15.16
C ASP A 255 15.54 -16.02 14.75
N ASN A 256 14.47 -16.78 15.01
CA ASN A 256 14.42 -18.21 14.68
C ASN A 256 14.44 -18.54 13.18
N LEU A 257 14.19 -17.55 12.33
CA LEU A 257 14.13 -17.72 10.87
C LEU A 257 15.30 -17.03 10.15
N ASP A 258 16.23 -16.43 10.91
CA ASP A 258 17.35 -15.65 10.37
C ASP A 258 16.87 -14.56 9.39
N ILE A 259 15.78 -13.86 9.78
CA ILE A 259 15.22 -12.75 9.03
C ILE A 259 15.58 -11.45 9.75
N GLU A 260 16.30 -10.57 9.06
CA GLU A 260 16.56 -9.19 9.48
C GLU A 260 16.47 -8.29 8.25
N LEU A 261 15.44 -7.44 8.19
CA LEU A 261 15.10 -6.67 7.00
C LEU A 261 14.72 -5.23 7.34
N PRO A 262 15.23 -4.24 6.59
CA PRO A 262 14.83 -2.85 6.76
C PRO A 262 13.38 -2.64 6.34
N ILE A 263 12.67 -1.77 7.07
CA ILE A 263 11.29 -1.39 6.79
C ILE A 263 11.27 0.01 6.18
N TYR A 264 10.66 0.12 5.02
CA TYR A 264 10.49 1.39 4.31
C TYR A 264 9.04 1.82 4.29
N TYR A 265 8.81 3.11 4.43
CA TYR A 265 7.48 3.67 4.28
C TYR A 265 7.06 3.73 2.81
N GLY A 266 6.02 3.00 2.45
CA GLY A 266 5.52 2.82 1.08
C GLY A 266 5.67 1.38 0.56
N GLU A 267 5.06 1.12 -0.61
CA GLU A 267 4.99 -0.22 -1.21
C GLU A 267 5.25 -0.22 -2.71
N THR A 268 6.05 0.72 -3.25
CA THR A 268 6.41 0.68 -4.68
C THR A 268 7.35 -0.48 -4.98
N LYS A 269 7.45 -0.84 -6.26
CA LYS A 269 8.40 -1.88 -6.71
C LYS A 269 9.84 -1.56 -6.35
N GLU A 270 10.21 -0.28 -6.36
CA GLU A 270 11.54 0.22 -6.01
C GLU A 270 11.81 0.02 -4.52
N ILE A 271 10.81 0.29 -3.67
CA ILE A 271 10.88 0.06 -2.21
C ILE A 271 11.01 -1.44 -1.93
N LEU A 272 10.14 -2.26 -2.52
CA LEU A 272 10.13 -3.71 -2.32
C LEU A 272 11.40 -4.43 -2.81
N LYS A 273 12.21 -3.81 -3.66
CA LYS A 273 13.55 -4.31 -4.02
C LYS A 273 14.59 -4.11 -2.91
N ARG A 274 14.31 -3.22 -1.96
CA ARG A 274 15.25 -2.77 -0.92
C ARG A 274 15.00 -3.46 0.41
N GLY A 275 13.76 -3.81 0.72
CA GLY A 275 13.36 -4.38 1.99
C GLY A 275 11.86 -4.62 2.07
N ILE A 276 11.35 -4.48 3.26
CA ILE A 276 9.92 -4.55 3.57
C ILE A 276 9.28 -3.20 3.24
N GLY A 277 8.14 -3.24 2.56
CA GLY A 277 7.29 -2.07 2.34
C GLY A 277 6.15 -2.01 3.35
N SER A 278 5.87 -0.81 3.85
CA SER A 278 4.71 -0.51 4.70
C SER A 278 4.02 0.74 4.18
N ASN A 279 2.72 0.66 3.97
CA ASN A 279 1.94 1.81 3.47
C ASN A 279 0.67 2.04 4.32
N THR A 280 0.76 1.71 5.59
CA THR A 280 -0.35 1.81 6.52
C THR A 280 0.10 2.52 7.81
N ASN A 281 -0.37 2.03 8.93
CA ASN A 281 0.04 2.52 10.24
C ASN A 281 1.45 2.01 10.60
N MET A 282 2.04 2.63 11.58
CA MET A 282 3.35 2.30 12.12
C MET A 282 3.20 1.66 13.52
N PRO A 283 4.21 0.92 13.99
CA PRO A 283 4.20 0.37 15.36
C PRO A 283 3.91 1.42 16.43
N GLY A 284 3.02 1.09 17.37
CA GLY A 284 2.59 1.97 18.46
C GLY A 284 1.45 2.95 18.09
N GLU A 285 0.76 2.77 16.96
CA GLU A 285 -0.41 3.57 16.59
C GLU A 285 -1.75 2.91 17.01
N ASP A 286 -1.73 1.80 17.76
CA ASP A 286 -2.92 1.03 18.17
C ASP A 286 -3.80 0.59 16.99
N LYS A 287 -3.19 0.31 15.84
CA LYS A 287 -3.88 0.02 14.59
C LYS A 287 -3.25 -1.16 13.86
N ARG A 288 -3.91 -1.58 12.79
CA ARG A 288 -3.39 -2.63 11.94
C ARG A 288 -2.23 -2.12 11.07
N ILE A 289 -1.07 -2.77 11.18
CA ILE A 289 0.13 -2.54 10.40
C ILE A 289 0.21 -3.62 9.33
N ILE A 290 0.43 -3.24 8.08
CA ILE A 290 0.56 -4.17 6.97
C ILE A 290 1.94 -4.02 6.34
N LEU A 291 2.71 -5.10 6.40
CA LEU A 291 4.06 -5.19 5.85
C LEU A 291 4.09 -6.18 4.70
N SER A 292 4.85 -5.87 3.65
CA SER A 292 5.01 -6.75 2.50
C SER A 292 6.45 -6.82 2.02
N ALA A 293 6.90 -8.00 1.59
CA ALA A 293 8.18 -8.17 0.93
C ALA A 293 8.19 -9.39 0.01
N HIS A 294 9.22 -9.50 -0.82
CA HIS A 294 9.38 -10.62 -1.75
C HIS A 294 9.57 -11.97 -1.04
N ASN A 295 9.13 -13.07 -1.69
CA ASN A 295 9.33 -14.44 -1.23
C ASN A 295 10.66 -15.04 -1.68
N SER A 296 11.71 -14.25 -1.80
CA SER A 296 13.06 -14.75 -2.07
C SER A 296 13.84 -15.01 -0.77
N SER A 297 14.94 -15.75 -0.84
CA SER A 297 15.77 -16.10 0.31
C SER A 297 16.42 -14.88 0.98
N LYS A 298 16.47 -13.74 0.30
CA LYS A 298 16.98 -12.47 0.82
C LYS A 298 15.89 -11.61 1.46
N PHE A 299 14.67 -12.07 1.45
CA PHE A 299 13.50 -11.39 2.01
C PHE A 299 12.70 -12.36 2.89
N LEU A 300 11.40 -12.55 2.60
CA LEU A 300 10.48 -13.30 3.46
C LEU A 300 10.31 -14.79 3.06
N LYS A 301 11.26 -15.42 2.33
CA LYS A 301 11.12 -16.83 1.98
C LYS A 301 11.02 -17.75 3.20
N ASN A 302 11.84 -17.48 4.21
CA ASN A 302 11.89 -18.32 5.42
C ASN A 302 10.65 -18.16 6.32
N VAL A 303 9.80 -17.14 6.06
CA VAL A 303 8.56 -16.96 6.82
C VAL A 303 7.58 -18.13 6.64
N LYS A 304 7.79 -18.99 5.63
CA LYS A 304 7.03 -20.24 5.45
C LYS A 304 7.09 -21.18 6.66
N ASP A 305 8.16 -21.10 7.42
CA ASP A 305 8.44 -21.98 8.55
C ASP A 305 8.00 -21.36 9.89
N ILE A 306 7.39 -20.16 9.86
CA ILE A 306 6.94 -19.47 11.07
C ILE A 306 5.83 -20.24 11.78
N LYS A 307 5.91 -20.31 13.09
CA LYS A 307 4.94 -21.01 13.94
C LYS A 307 4.16 -20.04 14.79
N ASN A 308 3.01 -20.50 15.31
CA ASN A 308 2.33 -19.77 16.35
C ASN A 308 3.25 -19.61 17.57
N ASP A 309 3.05 -18.54 18.31
CA ASP A 309 3.83 -18.13 19.48
C ASP A 309 5.26 -17.66 19.19
N GLU A 310 5.72 -17.68 17.94
CA GLU A 310 6.99 -17.04 17.56
C GLU A 310 6.92 -15.51 17.67
N LEU A 311 8.07 -14.92 18.04
CA LEU A 311 8.19 -13.50 18.22
C LEU A 311 8.71 -12.81 16.95
N ILE A 312 8.06 -11.72 16.61
CA ILE A 312 8.47 -10.78 15.57
C ILE A 312 8.83 -9.47 16.25
N LYS A 313 10.05 -9.00 16.06
CA LYS A 313 10.55 -7.75 16.63
C LYS A 313 10.61 -6.69 15.56
N ILE A 314 10.14 -5.50 15.86
CA ILE A 314 10.31 -4.30 15.04
C ILE A 314 11.06 -3.27 15.86
N GLU A 315 12.28 -2.94 15.42
CA GLU A 315 13.08 -1.85 15.97
C GLU A 315 12.94 -0.63 15.06
N THR A 316 12.52 0.48 15.64
CA THR A 316 12.34 1.76 14.94
C THR A 316 13.29 2.81 15.52
N THR A 317 13.28 4.01 14.96
CA THR A 317 14.01 5.15 15.53
C THR A 317 13.38 5.71 16.81
N TYR A 318 12.17 5.27 17.16
CA TYR A 318 11.39 5.78 18.28
C TYR A 318 10.97 4.71 19.31
N GLY A 319 11.32 3.44 19.08
CA GLY A 319 10.99 2.38 20.03
C GLY A 319 11.20 0.97 19.48
N LYS A 320 11.00 0.00 20.36
CA LYS A 320 11.00 -1.44 20.07
C LYS A 320 9.62 -2.00 20.33
N PHE A 321 9.18 -2.86 19.44
CA PHE A 321 7.85 -3.44 19.46
C PHE A 321 7.96 -4.94 19.22
N GLU A 322 7.42 -5.74 20.14
CA GLU A 322 7.40 -7.20 20.02
C GLU A 322 5.98 -7.70 19.74
N TYR A 323 5.86 -8.56 18.73
CA TYR A 323 4.61 -9.13 18.29
C TYR A 323 4.67 -10.64 18.40
N GLN A 324 3.61 -11.29 18.91
CA GLN A 324 3.48 -12.73 18.97
C GLN A 324 2.56 -13.23 17.88
N VAL A 325 3.04 -14.18 17.09
CA VAL A 325 2.30 -14.81 16.00
C VAL A 325 1.18 -15.68 16.57
N PHE A 326 -0.04 -15.52 16.08
CA PHE A 326 -1.17 -16.33 16.48
C PHE A 326 -1.86 -17.08 15.34
N LYS A 327 -1.63 -16.65 14.09
CA LYS A 327 -2.29 -17.23 12.92
C LYS A 327 -1.47 -17.02 11.65
N THR A 328 -1.49 -18.04 10.79
CA THR A 328 -1.09 -17.90 9.39
C THR A 328 -2.20 -18.41 8.48
N GLU A 329 -2.30 -17.86 7.27
CA GLU A 329 -3.25 -18.34 6.27
C GLU A 329 -2.80 -18.04 4.85
N ILE A 330 -3.44 -18.67 3.86
CA ILE A 330 -3.21 -18.41 2.45
C ILE A 330 -4.46 -17.77 1.86
N LEU A 331 -4.32 -16.56 1.35
CA LEU A 331 -5.38 -15.79 0.69
C LEU A 331 -5.09 -15.64 -0.81
N ASN A 332 -6.14 -15.45 -1.61
CA ASN A 332 -5.99 -15.04 -2.99
C ASN A 332 -5.66 -13.54 -3.09
N GLU A 333 -5.05 -13.11 -4.18
CA GLU A 333 -4.66 -11.70 -4.37
C GLU A 333 -5.84 -10.72 -4.28
N ASN A 334 -7.06 -11.17 -4.57
CA ASN A 334 -8.28 -10.36 -4.52
C ASN A 334 -8.98 -10.39 -3.15
N GLU A 335 -8.41 -11.07 -2.15
CA GLU A 335 -9.01 -11.26 -0.82
C GLU A 335 -8.36 -10.37 0.23
N PHE A 336 -7.85 -9.21 -0.18
CA PHE A 336 -7.24 -8.25 0.74
C PHE A 336 -8.23 -7.74 1.80
N ASP A 337 -9.50 -7.66 1.48
CA ASP A 337 -10.60 -7.31 2.37
C ASP A 337 -10.86 -8.36 3.45
N LYS A 338 -10.46 -9.62 3.24
CA LYS A 338 -10.57 -10.72 4.19
C LYS A 338 -9.47 -10.73 5.26
N LEU A 339 -8.50 -9.81 5.20
CA LEU A 339 -7.50 -9.69 6.24
C LEU A 339 -8.15 -9.55 7.61
N PHE A 340 -7.62 -10.31 8.57
CA PHE A 340 -8.12 -10.30 9.94
C PHE A 340 -8.15 -8.88 10.50
N LYS A 341 -9.21 -8.55 11.23
CA LYS A 341 -9.43 -7.25 11.86
C LYS A 341 -9.39 -7.40 13.36
N SER A 342 -8.86 -6.42 14.05
CA SER A 342 -8.72 -6.41 15.50
C SER A 342 -8.92 -4.99 16.01
N ASP A 343 -9.47 -4.87 17.21
CA ASP A 343 -9.54 -3.61 17.95
C ASP A 343 -8.22 -3.30 18.69
N LYS A 344 -7.27 -4.28 18.71
CA LYS A 344 -5.92 -4.12 19.23
C LYS A 344 -4.94 -3.96 18.07
N GLU A 345 -3.77 -3.44 18.37
CA GLU A 345 -2.70 -3.36 17.39
C GLU A 345 -2.38 -4.74 16.82
N LEU A 346 -2.38 -4.82 15.50
CA LEU A 346 -2.23 -6.05 14.75
C LEU A 346 -1.17 -5.87 13.67
N LEU A 347 -0.13 -6.69 13.73
CA LEU A 347 0.84 -6.82 12.66
C LEU A 347 0.38 -7.87 11.65
N VAL A 348 0.34 -7.48 10.39
CA VAL A 348 0.05 -8.35 9.25
C VAL A 348 1.24 -8.33 8.32
N ILE A 349 1.87 -9.48 8.10
CA ILE A 349 2.97 -9.61 7.14
C ILE A 349 2.51 -10.52 6.00
N TYR A 350 2.75 -10.12 4.75
CA TYR A 350 2.43 -10.99 3.63
C TYR A 350 3.54 -11.06 2.58
N THR A 351 3.58 -12.22 1.93
CA THR A 351 4.45 -12.46 0.77
C THR A 351 3.75 -13.35 -0.25
N CYS A 352 4.32 -13.55 -1.44
CA CYS A 352 3.76 -14.45 -2.44
C CYS A 352 3.88 -15.92 -2.03
N TYR A 353 2.87 -16.72 -2.39
CA TYR A 353 2.82 -18.16 -2.21
C TYR A 353 2.59 -18.84 -3.58
N PRO A 354 3.21 -19.99 -3.90
CA PRO A 354 4.12 -20.81 -3.11
C PRO A 354 5.56 -20.26 -3.03
N PHE A 355 6.35 -20.76 -2.08
CA PHE A 355 7.69 -20.28 -1.79
C PHE A 355 8.78 -20.85 -2.68
N ASP A 356 8.67 -22.11 -3.05
CA ASP A 356 9.76 -22.86 -3.68
C ASP A 356 9.64 -22.97 -5.20
N GLU A 357 8.66 -22.28 -5.79
CA GLU A 357 8.39 -22.30 -7.22
C GLU A 357 8.53 -20.93 -7.86
N VAL A 358 9.25 -20.87 -9.00
CA VAL A 358 9.31 -19.67 -9.85
C VAL A 358 8.07 -19.62 -10.73
N ILE A 359 6.97 -19.13 -10.16
CA ILE A 359 5.70 -18.98 -10.88
C ILE A 359 5.10 -17.58 -10.64
N TYR A 360 4.19 -17.21 -11.50
CA TYR A 360 3.29 -16.12 -11.22
C TYR A 360 2.14 -16.63 -10.35
N SER A 361 2.09 -16.18 -9.11
CA SER A 361 1.08 -16.62 -8.17
C SER A 361 0.08 -15.50 -7.84
N ASN A 362 -1.19 -15.89 -7.81
CA ASN A 362 -2.29 -15.06 -7.31
C ASN A 362 -2.57 -15.29 -5.81
N LYS A 363 -1.72 -16.06 -5.12
CA LYS A 363 -1.89 -16.33 -3.67
C LYS A 363 -0.85 -15.61 -2.84
N ARG A 364 -1.22 -15.32 -1.61
CA ARG A 364 -0.38 -14.69 -0.59
C ARG A 364 -0.37 -15.54 0.66
N PHE A 365 0.80 -15.74 1.22
CA PHE A 365 0.97 -16.26 2.58
C PHE A 365 0.93 -15.07 3.52
N VAL A 366 0.06 -15.14 4.52
CA VAL A 366 -0.22 -14.06 5.45
C VAL A 366 0.04 -14.53 6.88
N VAL A 367 0.77 -13.73 7.63
CA VAL A 367 1.09 -13.95 9.05
C VAL A 367 0.40 -12.85 9.85
N TYR A 368 -0.21 -13.23 10.97
CA TYR A 368 -0.85 -12.31 11.91
C TYR A 368 -0.20 -12.43 13.29
N ALA A 369 0.14 -11.29 13.88
CA ALA A 369 0.74 -11.23 15.20
C ALA A 369 0.17 -10.05 15.99
N TYR A 370 -0.10 -10.25 17.30
CA TYR A 370 -0.52 -9.20 18.22
C TYR A 370 0.68 -8.56 18.89
N LEU A 371 0.61 -7.25 19.12
CA LEU A 371 1.54 -6.54 19.97
C LEU A 371 1.44 -7.10 21.41
N ILE A 372 2.59 -7.49 21.97
CA ILE A 372 2.71 -8.01 23.33
C ILE A 372 3.60 -7.15 24.22
N GLU A 373 4.55 -6.42 23.64
CA GLU A 373 5.46 -5.54 24.36
C GLU A 373 5.84 -4.34 23.49
N GLU A 374 5.90 -3.18 24.10
CA GLU A 374 6.38 -1.95 23.49
C GLU A 374 7.34 -1.21 24.44
N ASP A 375 8.43 -0.74 23.89
CA ASP A 375 9.46 0.03 24.60
C ASP A 375 9.76 1.29 23.78
N TRP A 376 9.17 2.40 24.20
CA TRP A 376 9.37 3.70 23.56
C TRP A 376 10.66 4.33 24.04
N TYR A 377 11.43 4.87 23.13
CA TYR A 377 12.63 5.63 23.50
C TYR A 377 12.21 6.98 24.06
N ASP A 378 12.92 7.40 25.10
CA ASP A 378 12.73 8.72 25.70
C ASP A 378 13.02 9.82 24.67
N ASP A 379 12.19 10.88 24.68
CA ASP A 379 12.32 12.08 23.85
C ASP A 379 13.59 12.89 24.12
#